data_adb852e5458cc993b0adcd3837d11df5
#
_entry.id   adb852e5458cc993b0adcd3837d11df5
#
_cell.length_a   1.000
_cell.length_b   1.000
_cell.length_c   1.000
_cell.angle_alpha   90.00
_cell.angle_beta   90.00
_cell.angle_gamma   90.00
#
_symmetry.space_group_name_H-M   'P 1'
#
loop_
_entity.id
_entity.type
_entity.pdbx_description
1 polymer ?
#
loop_
_entity_poly.entity_id
_entity_poly.type
_entity_poly.pdbx_seq_one_letter_code
_entity_poly.pdbx_strand_id
1 'polypeptide(L)'
;LSQPLPTNSGIANSNIESQISEYNNMVLNRNRLIANSSEKNPLVKDLASSLQSMQRTIIQSVDNLIVSLNTQIRSIRQQEVTTTSQLASNPSQAKYLLSVERQQKVKEELYLYLLQKREENELSQAFTAYNTRVITAPRGSMAPVSPQKMNILLIAFALGLVVPAGVIFLKENMNSKVRGRKDLEHLSLPLVGEIPLYGCEKKSIFGRKPLRNKRVVVVEEGNRNVINEAFRVLRSNLDFMVSNTPEATAFAVTSFNPGSGKSYLSANMAISFALKGKKVLLIDGDLRHGSLSAYINSPQPGLSDYLSGRVGNWEETLVSHDKYANLKMIPVGTVPPNPTELLENGKFAGLLAQLRTRYDYIFVDCPPIDIVADTQIIEKATDRTLFVVRAGLLERSMLSELENIYREKRFKNLAMILNGTERSHGRYSYRYGYHYGSYYHSGK
;
A
#
# COMPACT_ATOMS: atom_id res chain seq x y z
N LEU A 1 1.04 13.87 27.25
CA LEU A 1 -0.10 14.76 26.90
C LEU A 1 -0.03 15.33 25.46
N SER A 2 1.01 15.09 24.71
CA SER A 2 1.21 15.70 23.37
C SER A 2 0.85 14.81 22.19
N GLN A 3 0.62 13.53 22.40
CA GLN A 3 0.30 12.58 21.33
C GLN A 3 -1.13 12.08 21.45
N PRO A 4 -1.87 11.96 20.34
CA PRO A 4 -3.17 11.33 20.31
C PRO A 4 -3.07 9.82 20.61
N LEU A 5 -4.10 9.29 21.24
CA LEU A 5 -4.25 7.85 21.48
C LEU A 5 -4.73 7.15 20.22
N PRO A 6 -4.35 5.88 20.01
CA PRO A 6 -4.83 5.12 18.85
C PRO A 6 -6.36 5.00 18.90
N THR A 7 -7.02 5.37 17.81
CA THR A 7 -8.48 5.36 17.68
C THR A 7 -9.05 3.95 17.48
N ASN A 8 -8.23 3.00 17.10
CA ASN A 8 -8.63 1.59 17.01
C ASN A 8 -7.92 0.80 18.13
N SER A 9 -8.51 0.84 19.31
CA SER A 9 -7.98 0.14 20.49
C SER A 9 -8.31 -1.35 20.51
N GLY A 10 -9.13 -1.85 19.57
CA GLY A 10 -9.65 -3.23 19.59
C GLY A 10 -10.62 -3.51 20.75
N ILE A 11 -11.00 -2.49 21.50
CA ILE A 11 -11.94 -2.57 22.63
C ILE A 11 -13.34 -2.28 22.08
N ALA A 12 -14.20 -3.29 22.00
CA ALA A 12 -15.60 -3.15 21.57
C ALA A 12 -16.44 -2.46 22.68
N ASN A 13 -16.11 -1.21 23.03
CA ASN A 13 -16.86 -0.40 23.98
C ASN A 13 -16.98 1.04 23.47
N SER A 14 -18.16 1.37 22.98
CA SER A 14 -18.49 2.65 22.35
C SER A 14 -18.23 3.86 23.29
N ASN A 15 -18.31 3.67 24.60
CA ASN A 15 -18.06 4.73 25.57
C ASN A 15 -16.56 5.07 25.65
N ILE A 16 -15.70 4.04 25.69
CA ILE A 16 -14.24 4.23 25.73
C ILE A 16 -13.76 4.82 24.39
N GLU A 17 -14.29 4.34 23.26
CA GLU A 17 -13.98 4.89 21.93
C GLU A 17 -14.39 6.37 21.81
N SER A 18 -15.56 6.73 22.33
CA SER A 18 -16.01 8.12 22.37
C SER A 18 -15.08 8.99 23.21
N GLN A 19 -14.69 8.53 24.39
CA GLN A 19 -13.75 9.24 25.28
C GLN A 19 -12.37 9.41 24.63
N ILE A 20 -11.87 8.38 23.91
CA ILE A 20 -10.60 8.45 23.17
C ILE A 20 -10.69 9.48 22.04
N SER A 21 -11.82 9.49 21.32
CA SER A 21 -12.06 10.45 20.23
C SER A 21 -12.09 11.88 20.76
N GLU A 22 -12.78 12.12 21.85
CA GLU A 22 -12.86 13.43 22.50
C GLU A 22 -11.49 13.88 23.05
N TYR A 23 -10.75 12.98 23.67
CA TYR A 23 -9.37 13.23 24.11
C TYR A 23 -8.49 13.65 22.92
N ASN A 24 -8.54 12.91 21.82
CA ASN A 24 -7.76 13.20 20.62
C ASN A 24 -8.12 14.58 20.04
N ASN A 25 -9.39 14.94 19.99
CA ASN A 25 -9.83 16.25 19.56
C ASN A 25 -9.29 17.38 20.46
N MET A 26 -9.27 17.17 21.78
CA MET A 26 -8.70 18.13 22.70
C MET A 26 -7.17 18.24 22.56
N VAL A 27 -6.45 17.13 22.29
CA VAL A 27 -5.01 17.15 22.01
C VAL A 27 -4.72 17.97 20.75
N LEU A 28 -5.51 17.78 19.69
CA LEU A 28 -5.37 18.55 18.45
C LEU A 28 -5.63 20.04 18.66
N ASN A 29 -6.66 20.39 19.43
CA ASN A 29 -6.97 21.78 19.79
C ASN A 29 -5.85 22.42 20.62
N ARG A 30 -5.33 21.70 21.61
CA ARG A 30 -4.19 22.18 22.40
C ARG A 30 -2.97 22.42 21.52
N ASN A 31 -2.64 21.49 20.64
CA ASN A 31 -1.48 21.62 19.76
C ASN A 31 -1.63 22.80 18.78
N ARG A 32 -2.86 23.07 18.29
CA ARG A 32 -3.16 24.26 17.49
C ARG A 32 -2.97 25.56 18.29
N LEU A 33 -3.41 25.58 19.54
CA LEU A 33 -3.25 26.74 20.40
C LEU A 33 -1.79 27.00 20.76
N ILE A 34 -0.99 25.96 20.96
CA ILE A 34 0.45 26.07 21.22
C ILE A 34 1.18 26.59 19.98
N ALA A 35 0.78 26.14 18.78
CA ALA A 35 1.38 26.60 17.51
C ALA A 35 1.17 28.12 17.30
N ASN A 36 0.08 28.70 17.84
CA ASN A 36 -0.31 30.09 17.65
C ASN A 36 -0.09 30.95 18.92
N SER A 37 0.37 30.38 20.03
CA SER A 37 0.48 31.06 21.33
C SER A 37 1.55 30.41 22.19
N SER A 38 1.96 31.10 23.27
CA SER A 38 2.93 30.57 24.21
C SER A 38 2.30 29.48 25.12
N GLU A 39 3.09 28.51 25.55
CA GLU A 39 2.70 27.48 26.53
C GLU A 39 2.24 28.08 27.88
N LYS A 40 2.57 29.35 28.17
CA LYS A 40 2.17 30.08 29.37
C LYS A 40 0.74 30.63 29.29
N ASN A 41 0.07 30.50 28.14
CA ASN A 41 -1.30 30.99 27.99
C ASN A 41 -2.25 30.24 28.93
N PRO A 42 -3.10 30.94 29.70
CA PRO A 42 -4.06 30.33 30.64
C PRO A 42 -4.93 29.27 29.97
N LEU A 43 -5.40 29.52 28.74
CA LEU A 43 -6.23 28.58 27.98
C LEU A 43 -5.51 27.26 27.65
N VAL A 44 -4.19 27.33 27.43
CA VAL A 44 -3.38 26.11 27.18
C VAL A 44 -3.21 25.32 28.49
N LYS A 45 -3.08 26.00 29.63
CA LYS A 45 -3.00 25.35 30.94
C LYS A 45 -4.31 24.69 31.32
N ASP A 46 -5.43 25.36 31.07
CA ASP A 46 -6.76 24.81 31.34
C ASP A 46 -7.04 23.58 30.47
N LEU A 47 -6.65 23.65 29.21
CA LEU A 47 -6.80 22.52 28.30
C LEU A 47 -5.88 21.35 28.70
N ALA A 48 -4.68 21.63 29.20
CA ALA A 48 -3.77 20.61 29.68
C ALA A 48 -4.31 19.92 30.95
N SER A 49 -4.93 20.68 31.87
CA SER A 49 -5.58 20.10 33.04
C SER A 49 -6.78 19.22 32.68
N SER A 50 -7.58 19.68 31.71
CA SER A 50 -8.72 18.93 31.18
C SER A 50 -8.28 17.63 30.50
N LEU A 51 -7.21 17.66 29.72
CA LEU A 51 -6.60 16.47 29.10
C LEU A 51 -6.11 15.48 30.18
N GLN A 52 -5.50 15.97 31.24
CA GLN A 52 -5.03 15.11 32.33
C GLN A 52 -6.21 14.46 33.06
N SER A 53 -7.29 15.21 33.28
CA SER A 53 -8.52 14.69 33.91
C SER A 53 -9.13 13.61 32.99
N MET A 54 -9.27 13.90 31.71
CA MET A 54 -9.84 12.95 30.73
C MET A 54 -9.00 11.68 30.57
N GLN A 55 -7.67 11.81 30.60
CA GLN A 55 -6.78 10.64 30.60
C GLN A 55 -7.05 9.73 31.81
N ARG A 56 -7.22 10.32 32.99
CA ARG A 56 -7.59 9.56 34.21
C ARG A 56 -8.94 8.88 34.06
N THR A 57 -9.91 9.56 33.47
CA THR A 57 -11.25 9.00 33.25
C THR A 57 -11.20 7.82 32.26
N ILE A 58 -10.40 7.93 31.18
CA ILE A 58 -10.22 6.83 30.25
C ILE A 58 -9.58 5.63 30.91
N ILE A 59 -8.51 5.84 31.70
CA ILE A 59 -7.85 4.75 32.44
C ILE A 59 -8.86 4.10 33.39
N GLN A 60 -9.63 4.89 34.13
CA GLN A 60 -10.65 4.36 35.06
C GLN A 60 -11.76 3.59 34.32
N SER A 61 -12.15 4.05 33.14
CA SER A 61 -13.14 3.34 32.31
C SER A 61 -12.60 1.99 31.81
N VAL A 62 -11.33 1.94 31.44
CA VAL A 62 -10.65 0.70 31.02
C VAL A 62 -10.50 -0.26 32.21
N ASP A 63 -10.08 0.25 33.38
CA ASP A 63 -9.97 -0.57 34.58
C ASP A 63 -11.32 -1.15 35.00
N ASN A 64 -12.39 -0.36 34.94
CA ASN A 64 -13.74 -0.83 35.21
C ASN A 64 -14.17 -1.91 34.22
N LEU A 65 -13.83 -1.78 32.93
CA LEU A 65 -14.09 -2.79 31.91
C LEU A 65 -13.33 -4.08 32.22
N ILE A 66 -12.05 -3.98 32.57
CA ILE A 66 -11.22 -5.14 32.96
C ILE A 66 -11.83 -5.86 34.17
N VAL A 67 -12.27 -5.12 35.19
CA VAL A 67 -12.95 -5.70 36.37
C VAL A 67 -14.24 -6.38 35.96
N SER A 68 -15.04 -5.75 35.11
CA SER A 68 -16.31 -6.33 34.59
C SER A 68 -16.04 -7.61 33.84
N LEU A 69 -15.10 -7.62 32.89
CA LEU A 69 -14.73 -8.80 32.10
C LEU A 69 -14.19 -9.93 32.98
N ASN A 70 -13.34 -9.61 33.95
CA ASN A 70 -12.83 -10.60 34.91
C ASN A 70 -13.94 -11.19 35.77
N THR A 71 -14.95 -10.40 36.12
CA THR A 71 -16.12 -10.87 36.88
C THR A 71 -16.96 -11.80 35.99
N GLN A 72 -17.19 -11.45 34.73
CA GLN A 72 -17.89 -12.31 33.77
C GLN A 72 -17.16 -13.63 33.55
N ILE A 73 -15.85 -13.60 33.34
CA ILE A 73 -15.02 -14.80 33.19
C ILE A 73 -15.14 -15.70 34.43
N ARG A 74 -15.09 -15.07 35.62
CA ARG A 74 -15.23 -15.84 36.88
C ARG A 74 -16.60 -16.48 37.01
N SER A 75 -17.69 -15.75 36.67
CA SER A 75 -19.04 -16.29 36.72
C SER A 75 -19.24 -17.43 35.70
N ILE A 76 -18.73 -17.29 34.48
CA ILE A 76 -18.80 -18.34 33.45
C ILE A 76 -18.03 -19.59 33.90
N ARG A 77 -16.82 -19.43 34.47
CA ARG A 77 -16.07 -20.56 35.01
C ARG A 77 -16.79 -21.26 36.16
N GLN A 78 -17.47 -20.49 37.00
CA GLN A 78 -18.26 -21.04 38.09
C GLN A 78 -19.47 -21.78 37.60
N GLN A 79 -20.16 -21.30 36.56
CA GLN A 79 -21.24 -22.03 35.88
C GLN A 79 -20.73 -23.29 35.18
N GLU A 80 -19.57 -23.22 34.53
CA GLU A 80 -18.91 -24.38 33.90
C GLU A 80 -18.65 -25.50 34.94
N VAL A 81 -18.05 -25.12 36.10
CA VAL A 81 -17.75 -26.06 37.20
C VAL A 81 -19.05 -26.65 37.77
N THR A 82 -20.07 -25.81 37.99
CA THR A 82 -21.37 -26.32 38.51
C THR A 82 -22.07 -27.21 37.51
N THR A 83 -22.08 -26.84 36.23
CA THR A 83 -22.69 -27.66 35.17
C THR A 83 -21.92 -28.99 34.98
N THR A 84 -20.57 -28.92 35.00
CA THR A 84 -19.74 -30.11 34.89
C THR A 84 -19.89 -31.03 36.10
N SER A 85 -20.03 -30.45 37.33
CA SER A 85 -20.27 -31.26 38.53
C SER A 85 -21.64 -31.86 38.54
N GLN A 86 -22.67 -31.18 38.05
CA GLN A 86 -24.02 -31.73 37.87
C GLN A 86 -24.06 -32.84 36.82
N LEU A 87 -23.30 -32.71 35.72
CA LEU A 87 -23.11 -33.80 34.74
C LEU A 87 -22.34 -34.98 35.34
N ALA A 88 -21.31 -34.70 36.15
CA ALA A 88 -20.49 -35.74 36.78
C ALA A 88 -21.19 -36.48 37.91
N SER A 89 -22.16 -35.83 38.58
CA SER A 89 -22.83 -36.43 39.74
C SER A 89 -23.95 -37.44 39.40
N ASN A 90 -24.38 -37.50 38.11
CA ASN A 90 -25.47 -38.41 37.71
C ASN A 90 -25.24 -39.25 36.45
N PRO A 91 -24.05 -39.81 36.20
CA PRO A 91 -23.80 -40.53 34.94
C PRO A 91 -24.41 -41.91 34.89
N SER A 92 -24.64 -42.57 36.02
CA SER A 92 -25.18 -43.92 36.07
C SER A 92 -26.68 -43.97 35.92
N GLN A 93 -27.43 -43.09 36.59
CA GLN A 93 -28.88 -43.01 36.48
C GLN A 93 -29.35 -42.46 35.14
N ALA A 94 -28.65 -41.42 34.63
CA ALA A 94 -28.95 -40.89 33.28
C ALA A 94 -28.69 -41.91 32.17
N LYS A 95 -27.59 -42.68 32.26
CA LYS A 95 -27.30 -43.77 31.31
C LYS A 95 -28.35 -44.89 31.42
N TYR A 96 -28.78 -45.22 32.62
CA TYR A 96 -29.77 -46.26 32.82
C TYR A 96 -31.13 -45.81 32.26
N LEU A 97 -31.62 -44.61 32.58
CA LEU A 97 -32.86 -44.05 32.03
C LEU A 97 -32.77 -43.93 30.51
N LEU A 98 -31.68 -43.43 29.96
CA LEU A 98 -31.50 -43.35 28.52
C LEU A 98 -31.49 -44.72 27.83
N SER A 99 -30.95 -45.74 28.50
CA SER A 99 -30.92 -47.11 27.99
C SER A 99 -32.32 -47.75 28.02
N VAL A 100 -33.08 -47.49 29.08
CA VAL A 100 -34.46 -47.95 29.21
C VAL A 100 -35.38 -47.24 28.21
N GLU A 101 -35.23 -45.91 28.08
CA GLU A 101 -35.97 -45.10 27.11
C GLU A 101 -35.68 -45.54 25.66
N ARG A 102 -34.40 -45.79 25.35
CA ARG A 102 -33.98 -46.31 24.04
C ARG A 102 -34.58 -47.70 23.79
N GLN A 103 -34.57 -48.58 24.80
CA GLN A 103 -35.18 -49.90 24.68
C GLN A 103 -36.72 -49.82 24.52
N GLN A 104 -37.37 -48.92 25.26
CA GLN A 104 -38.81 -48.67 25.12
C GLN A 104 -39.12 -48.18 23.70
N LYS A 105 -38.39 -47.19 23.21
CA LYS A 105 -38.59 -46.62 21.87
C LYS A 105 -38.37 -47.64 20.77
N VAL A 106 -37.31 -48.45 20.87
CA VAL A 106 -37.08 -49.57 19.92
C VAL A 106 -38.20 -50.59 19.95
N LYS A 107 -38.70 -50.93 21.15
CA LYS A 107 -39.84 -51.88 21.27
C LYS A 107 -41.13 -51.25 20.73
N GLU A 108 -41.37 -49.99 20.95
CA GLU A 108 -42.51 -49.24 20.42
C GLU A 108 -42.47 -49.17 18.88
N GLU A 109 -41.31 -48.80 18.31
CA GLU A 109 -41.11 -48.78 16.87
C GLU A 109 -41.26 -50.19 16.25
N LEU A 110 -40.71 -51.19 16.92
CA LEU A 110 -40.85 -52.58 16.49
C LEU A 110 -42.28 -53.04 16.57
N TYR A 111 -43.01 -52.68 17.64
CA TYR A 111 -44.44 -53.02 17.79
C TYR A 111 -45.28 -52.35 16.68
N LEU A 112 -45.08 -51.07 16.45
CA LEU A 112 -45.77 -50.36 15.37
C LEU A 112 -45.40 -50.91 13.99
N TYR A 113 -44.11 -51.23 13.76
CA TYR A 113 -43.74 -51.94 12.54
C TYR A 113 -44.35 -53.28 12.34
N LEU A 114 -44.43 -54.09 13.39
CA LEU A 114 -45.08 -55.42 13.34
C LEU A 114 -46.59 -55.30 13.16
N LEU A 115 -47.23 -54.29 13.81
CA LEU A 115 -48.65 -53.99 13.62
C LEU A 115 -48.94 -53.59 12.17
N GLN A 116 -48.12 -52.67 11.63
CA GLN A 116 -48.22 -52.28 10.25
C GLN A 116 -48.02 -53.46 9.28
N LYS A 117 -47.05 -54.32 9.55
CA LYS A 117 -46.79 -55.52 8.75
C LYS A 117 -47.86 -56.52 8.85
N ARG A 118 -48.54 -56.65 10.03
CA ARG A 118 -49.69 -57.44 10.18
C ARG A 118 -50.89 -56.93 9.36
N GLU A 119 -51.14 -55.60 9.43
CA GLU A 119 -52.19 -54.96 8.63
C GLU A 119 -51.95 -55.10 7.14
N GLU A 120 -50.69 -54.86 6.70
CA GLU A 120 -50.28 -55.07 5.31
C GLU A 120 -50.48 -56.50 4.85
N ASN A 121 -50.22 -57.49 5.73
CA ASN A 121 -50.40 -58.88 5.42
C ASN A 121 -51.88 -59.24 5.36
N GLU A 122 -52.69 -58.72 6.29
CA GLU A 122 -54.14 -58.90 6.29
C GLU A 122 -54.81 -58.26 5.07
N LEU A 123 -54.36 -57.05 4.72
CA LEU A 123 -54.73 -56.37 3.46
C LEU A 123 -54.29 -57.17 2.22
N SER A 124 -53.03 -57.66 2.22
CA SER A 124 -52.51 -58.48 1.13
C SER A 124 -53.27 -59.84 0.97
N GLN A 125 -53.71 -60.40 2.07
CA GLN A 125 -54.57 -61.59 2.01
C GLN A 125 -56.00 -61.26 1.56
N ALA A 126 -56.53 -60.09 1.95
CA ALA A 126 -57.88 -59.66 1.52
C ALA A 126 -57.87 -59.22 0.04
N PHE A 127 -56.78 -58.69 -0.43
CA PHE A 127 -56.56 -58.41 -1.86
C PHE A 127 -55.87 -59.59 -2.57
N THR A 128 -56.54 -60.72 -2.68
CA THR A 128 -56.24 -61.67 -3.73
C THR A 128 -56.61 -61.02 -5.04
N ALA A 129 -55.71 -60.17 -5.51
CA ALA A 129 -55.88 -59.58 -6.82
C ALA A 129 -55.73 -60.64 -7.89
N TYR A 130 -56.89 -61.20 -8.23
CA TYR A 130 -57.01 -62.01 -9.43
C TYR A 130 -56.77 -61.15 -10.66
N ASN A 131 -55.75 -61.54 -11.36
CA ASN A 131 -55.51 -61.14 -12.74
C ASN A 131 -55.16 -59.66 -13.03
N THR A 132 -54.06 -59.19 -12.54
CA THR A 132 -53.41 -58.13 -13.24
C THR A 132 -52.75 -58.68 -14.50
N ARG A 133 -53.46 -58.56 -15.61
CA ARG A 133 -52.84 -58.80 -16.96
C ARG A 133 -51.96 -57.67 -17.25
N VAL A 134 -50.63 -57.90 -17.40
CA VAL A 134 -49.68 -56.92 -17.90
C VAL A 134 -50.07 -56.60 -19.33
N ILE A 135 -50.80 -55.50 -19.54
CA ILE A 135 -51.28 -55.04 -20.85
C ILE A 135 -50.07 -54.46 -21.63
N THR A 136 -49.13 -53.93 -20.96
CA THR A 136 -47.86 -53.44 -21.59
C THR A 136 -46.67 -53.80 -20.68
N ALA A 137 -45.70 -54.47 -21.26
CA ALA A 137 -44.42 -54.69 -20.61
C ALA A 137 -43.78 -53.33 -20.24
N PRO A 138 -43.19 -53.17 -19.04
CA PRO A 138 -42.52 -51.95 -18.70
C PRO A 138 -41.42 -51.65 -19.74
N ARG A 139 -41.64 -50.65 -20.59
CA ARG A 139 -40.66 -50.18 -21.53
C ARG A 139 -39.89 -49.06 -20.89
N GLY A 140 -38.72 -49.35 -20.41
CA GLY A 140 -37.75 -48.32 -20.03
C GLY A 140 -37.17 -47.69 -21.26
N SER A 141 -36.98 -46.42 -21.28
CA SER A 141 -36.15 -45.72 -22.27
C SER A 141 -34.75 -46.33 -22.24
N MET A 142 -34.22 -46.71 -23.43
CA MET A 142 -32.81 -47.16 -23.53
C MET A 142 -31.81 -46.08 -23.17
N ALA A 143 -32.26 -44.83 -23.13
CA ALA A 143 -31.41 -43.72 -22.69
C ALA A 143 -31.66 -43.42 -21.20
N PRO A 144 -30.64 -43.32 -20.40
CA PRO A 144 -30.78 -42.97 -18.98
C PRO A 144 -31.42 -41.58 -18.83
N VAL A 145 -32.53 -41.51 -18.08
CA VAL A 145 -33.25 -40.26 -17.79
C VAL A 145 -32.44 -39.36 -16.84
N SER A 146 -31.61 -39.99 -16.01
CA SER A 146 -30.76 -39.34 -15.04
C SER A 146 -29.46 -40.15 -14.85
N PRO A 147 -28.30 -39.52 -14.68
CA PRO A 147 -28.04 -38.06 -14.76
C PRO A 147 -28.00 -37.55 -16.21
N GLN A 148 -28.53 -36.36 -16.46
CA GLN A 148 -28.46 -35.69 -17.76
C GLN A 148 -27.06 -35.13 -17.96
N LYS A 149 -26.21 -35.90 -18.63
CA LYS A 149 -24.78 -35.57 -18.82
C LYS A 149 -24.56 -34.16 -19.42
N MET A 150 -25.45 -33.76 -20.35
CA MET A 150 -25.36 -32.46 -20.99
C MET A 150 -25.57 -31.28 -20.00
N ASN A 151 -26.60 -31.44 -19.13
CA ASN A 151 -26.87 -30.40 -18.13
C ASN A 151 -25.74 -30.29 -17.08
N ILE A 152 -25.21 -31.46 -16.66
CA ILE A 152 -24.06 -31.46 -15.72
C ILE A 152 -22.84 -30.79 -16.38
N LEU A 153 -22.59 -31.10 -17.65
CA LEU A 153 -21.45 -30.51 -18.39
C LEU A 153 -21.65 -29.01 -18.62
N LEU A 154 -22.86 -28.55 -18.92
CA LEU A 154 -23.19 -27.13 -19.03
C LEU A 154 -23.02 -26.39 -17.70
N ILE A 155 -23.51 -26.98 -16.60
CA ILE A 155 -23.35 -26.38 -15.26
C ILE A 155 -21.87 -26.32 -14.87
N ALA A 156 -21.13 -27.42 -15.10
CA ALA A 156 -19.68 -27.45 -14.82
C ALA A 156 -18.92 -26.42 -15.67
N PHE A 157 -19.27 -26.26 -16.95
CA PHE A 157 -18.68 -25.25 -17.82
C PHE A 157 -19.02 -23.83 -17.37
N ALA A 158 -20.30 -23.58 -17.04
CA ALA A 158 -20.73 -22.28 -16.53
C ALA A 158 -20.02 -21.92 -15.21
N LEU A 159 -19.94 -22.85 -14.26
CA LEU A 159 -19.20 -22.65 -13.01
C LEU A 159 -17.70 -22.46 -13.26
N GLY A 160 -17.12 -23.22 -14.20
CA GLY A 160 -15.72 -23.08 -14.59
C GLY A 160 -15.37 -21.71 -15.22
N LEU A 161 -16.36 -21.01 -15.79
CA LEU A 161 -16.22 -19.65 -16.32
C LEU A 161 -16.54 -18.57 -15.25
N VAL A 162 -17.67 -18.74 -14.56
CA VAL A 162 -18.18 -17.73 -13.63
C VAL A 162 -17.28 -17.59 -12.39
N VAL A 163 -16.75 -18.69 -11.86
CA VAL A 163 -15.90 -18.63 -10.66
C VAL A 163 -14.60 -17.91 -10.93
N PRO A 164 -13.79 -18.23 -11.96
CA PRO A 164 -12.58 -17.45 -12.28
C PRO A 164 -12.89 -16.00 -12.64
N ALA A 165 -13.95 -15.74 -13.40
CA ALA A 165 -14.37 -14.38 -13.74
C ALA A 165 -14.75 -13.59 -12.49
N GLY A 166 -15.50 -14.19 -11.57
CA GLY A 166 -15.87 -13.59 -10.28
C GLY A 166 -14.64 -13.28 -9.43
N VAL A 167 -13.68 -14.20 -9.34
CA VAL A 167 -12.43 -13.99 -8.59
C VAL A 167 -11.61 -12.85 -9.20
N ILE A 168 -11.49 -12.79 -10.52
CA ILE A 168 -10.79 -11.71 -11.22
C ILE A 168 -11.50 -10.38 -10.96
N PHE A 169 -12.82 -10.34 -11.09
CA PHE A 169 -13.63 -9.14 -10.87
C PHE A 169 -13.50 -8.63 -9.42
N LEU A 170 -13.60 -9.51 -8.43
CA LEU A 170 -13.39 -9.16 -7.01
C LEU A 170 -11.97 -8.62 -6.79
N LYS A 171 -10.95 -9.31 -7.29
CA LYS A 171 -9.55 -8.87 -7.19
C LYS A 171 -9.30 -7.53 -7.87
N GLU A 172 -9.95 -7.27 -8.98
CA GLU A 172 -9.86 -6.01 -9.72
C GLU A 172 -10.52 -4.86 -8.96
N ASN A 173 -11.73 -5.08 -8.39
CA ASN A 173 -12.47 -4.08 -7.62
C ASN A 173 -11.87 -3.82 -6.23
N MET A 174 -11.26 -4.83 -5.60
CA MET A 174 -10.58 -4.68 -4.31
C MET A 174 -9.20 -4.01 -4.42
N ASN A 175 -8.71 -3.73 -5.63
CA ASN A 175 -7.42 -3.07 -5.79
C ASN A 175 -7.57 -1.56 -5.63
N SER A 176 -7.25 -1.06 -4.44
CA SER A 176 -7.28 0.36 -4.06
C SER A 176 -6.08 1.17 -4.57
N LYS A 177 -5.13 0.56 -5.30
CA LYS A 177 -3.88 1.21 -5.69
C LYS A 177 -4.01 2.01 -6.99
N VAL A 178 -3.20 3.05 -7.09
CA VAL A 178 -3.03 3.81 -8.34
C VAL A 178 -2.48 2.91 -9.43
N ARG A 179 -3.11 2.91 -10.60
CA ARG A 179 -2.72 2.05 -11.73
C ARG A 179 -2.10 2.82 -12.89
N GLY A 180 -2.54 4.04 -13.10
CA GLY A 180 -2.12 4.81 -14.25
C GLY A 180 -2.61 6.23 -14.24
N ARG A 181 -2.42 6.90 -15.37
CA ARG A 181 -2.74 8.32 -15.56
C ARG A 181 -4.19 8.68 -15.24
N LYS A 182 -5.14 7.79 -15.54
CA LYS A 182 -6.57 8.03 -15.30
C LYS A 182 -6.91 8.29 -13.83
N ASP A 183 -6.19 7.64 -12.92
CA ASP A 183 -6.39 7.83 -11.49
C ASP A 183 -5.90 9.22 -11.02
N LEU A 184 -5.06 9.88 -11.82
CA LEU A 184 -4.45 11.18 -11.52
C LEU A 184 -5.14 12.36 -12.22
N GLU A 185 -6.06 12.11 -13.14
CA GLU A 185 -6.73 13.16 -13.96
C GLU A 185 -7.57 14.13 -13.11
N HIS A 186 -7.96 13.73 -11.92
CA HIS A 186 -8.74 14.56 -10.99
C HIS A 186 -7.90 15.49 -10.12
N LEU A 187 -6.57 15.33 -10.15
CA LEU A 187 -5.66 16.17 -9.38
C LEU A 187 -5.34 17.45 -10.12
N SER A 188 -5.29 18.56 -9.39
CA SER A 188 -4.86 19.86 -9.92
C SER A 188 -3.32 19.92 -10.09
N LEU A 189 -2.61 19.00 -9.48
CA LEU A 189 -1.15 18.89 -9.50
C LEU A 189 -0.64 18.51 -10.91
N PRO A 190 0.31 19.25 -11.50
CA PRO A 190 0.82 18.98 -12.84
C PRO A 190 1.58 17.65 -12.91
N LEU A 191 1.19 16.79 -13.86
CA LEU A 191 1.91 15.58 -14.21
C LEU A 191 2.98 15.88 -15.25
N VAL A 192 4.25 15.77 -14.83
CA VAL A 192 5.41 16.10 -15.69
C VAL A 192 5.77 14.95 -16.64
N GLY A 193 5.60 13.73 -16.19
CA GLY A 193 5.92 12.57 -17.02
C GLY A 193 5.49 11.25 -16.43
N GLU A 194 5.51 10.24 -17.31
CA GLU A 194 5.16 8.88 -16.99
C GLU A 194 6.29 7.95 -17.40
N ILE A 195 6.79 7.16 -16.45
CA ILE A 195 7.88 6.21 -16.68
C ILE A 195 7.34 4.79 -16.59
N PRO A 196 7.43 4.00 -17.66
CA PRO A 196 6.94 2.63 -17.67
C PRO A 196 7.81 1.71 -16.80
N LEU A 197 7.22 0.62 -16.34
CA LEU A 197 7.90 -0.38 -15.53
C LEU A 197 9.03 -1.04 -16.34
N TYR A 198 10.24 -1.02 -15.78
CA TYR A 198 11.40 -1.68 -16.36
C TYR A 198 11.43 -3.17 -15.97
N GLY A 199 11.74 -4.04 -16.95
CA GLY A 199 11.96 -5.47 -16.68
C GLY A 199 10.71 -6.35 -16.67
N CYS A 200 9.52 -5.85 -16.99
CA CYS A 200 8.37 -6.68 -17.32
C CYS A 200 8.46 -7.22 -18.76
N GLU A 201 9.44 -8.04 -19.04
CA GLU A 201 9.27 -9.03 -20.12
C GLU A 201 8.25 -10.06 -19.66
N LYS A 202 7.32 -10.42 -20.60
CA LYS A 202 6.16 -11.28 -20.40
C LYS A 202 6.40 -12.33 -19.32
N LYS A 203 5.52 -12.39 -18.32
CA LYS A 203 5.45 -13.52 -17.39
C LYS A 203 5.43 -14.80 -18.22
N SER A 204 6.55 -15.50 -18.30
CA SER A 204 6.57 -16.88 -18.74
C SER A 204 5.69 -17.65 -17.76
N ILE A 205 4.76 -18.43 -18.25
CA ILE A 205 3.86 -19.28 -17.46
C ILE A 205 4.67 -20.25 -16.58
N PHE A 206 5.94 -20.43 -16.87
CA PHE A 206 6.91 -21.19 -16.10
C PHE A 206 7.90 -20.25 -15.39
N GLY A 207 7.56 -19.87 -14.17
CA GLY A 207 8.36 -19.54 -13.02
C GLY A 207 9.80 -19.00 -13.16
N ARG A 208 10.10 -18.00 -14.00
CA ARG A 208 11.29 -17.18 -13.82
C ARG A 208 11.00 -16.08 -12.81
N LYS A 209 11.65 -16.13 -11.65
CA LYS A 209 11.63 -15.09 -10.63
C LYS A 209 11.97 -13.75 -11.30
N PRO A 210 11.19 -12.67 -11.08
CA PRO A 210 11.56 -11.35 -11.56
C PRO A 210 12.96 -11.01 -11.02
N LEU A 211 13.79 -10.38 -11.83
CA LEU A 211 15.07 -9.81 -11.41
C LEU A 211 14.78 -8.68 -10.40
N ARG A 212 14.57 -9.09 -9.18
CA ARG A 212 14.33 -8.21 -8.03
C ARG A 212 15.70 -7.77 -7.55
N ASN A 213 15.95 -6.46 -7.55
CA ASN A 213 17.11 -5.78 -6.96
C ASN A 213 18.40 -5.67 -7.80
N LYS A 214 18.35 -5.34 -9.08
CA LYS A 214 19.50 -4.62 -9.64
C LYS A 214 19.17 -3.12 -9.67
N ARG A 215 19.96 -2.31 -8.98
CA ARG A 215 20.04 -0.86 -9.16
C ARG A 215 20.47 -0.63 -10.60
N VAL A 216 19.55 -0.24 -11.48
CA VAL A 216 19.78 -0.24 -12.92
C VAL A 216 19.71 1.18 -13.42
N VAL A 217 20.82 1.64 -13.99
CA VAL A 217 20.83 2.79 -14.89
C VAL A 217 20.35 2.31 -16.25
N VAL A 218 19.24 2.88 -16.73
CA VAL A 218 18.62 2.47 -18.01
C VAL A 218 18.77 3.51 -19.11
N VAL A 219 19.09 4.76 -18.74
CA VAL A 219 19.29 5.83 -19.70
C VAL A 219 20.71 5.73 -20.28
N GLU A 220 20.78 5.52 -21.59
CA GLU A 220 22.02 5.37 -22.33
C GLU A 220 21.99 6.20 -23.61
N GLU A 221 23.17 6.66 -24.02
CA GLU A 221 23.35 7.38 -25.28
C GLU A 221 22.99 6.47 -26.47
N GLY A 222 22.27 7.01 -27.45
CA GLY A 222 21.87 6.28 -28.66
C GLY A 222 20.76 5.26 -28.45
N ASN A 223 20.41 4.89 -27.25
CA ASN A 223 19.35 3.92 -26.98
C ASN A 223 17.96 4.55 -27.17
N ARG A 224 17.14 3.96 -28.06
CA ARG A 224 15.79 4.43 -28.43
C ARG A 224 14.67 3.57 -27.86
N ASN A 225 14.94 2.83 -26.80
CA ASN A 225 13.88 2.07 -26.14
C ASN A 225 12.83 2.99 -25.47
N VAL A 226 11.65 2.44 -25.20
CA VAL A 226 10.50 3.20 -24.65
C VAL A 226 10.84 3.92 -23.35
N ILE A 227 11.74 3.37 -22.54
CA ILE A 227 12.12 3.97 -21.25
C ILE A 227 13.04 5.15 -21.45
N ASN A 228 14.03 5.03 -22.35
CA ASN A 228 14.89 6.14 -22.70
C ASN A 228 14.09 7.31 -23.27
N GLU A 229 13.08 7.00 -24.11
CA GLU A 229 12.19 8.02 -24.66
C GLU A 229 11.33 8.67 -23.58
N ALA A 230 10.81 7.89 -22.64
CA ALA A 230 10.07 8.42 -21.49
C ALA A 230 10.94 9.40 -20.65
N PHE A 231 12.22 9.10 -20.42
CA PHE A 231 13.14 10.00 -19.75
C PHE A 231 13.50 11.24 -20.59
N ARG A 232 13.55 11.12 -21.92
CA ARG A 232 13.72 12.29 -22.80
C ARG A 232 12.53 13.23 -22.73
N VAL A 233 11.31 12.70 -22.78
CA VAL A 233 10.07 13.47 -22.64
C VAL A 233 10.03 14.13 -21.25
N LEU A 234 10.31 13.36 -20.19
CA LEU A 234 10.35 13.88 -18.82
C LEU A 234 11.37 15.04 -18.71
N ARG A 235 12.57 14.86 -19.23
CA ARG A 235 13.58 15.93 -19.28
C ARG A 235 13.07 17.16 -20.02
N SER A 236 12.49 16.98 -21.22
CA SER A 236 11.98 18.10 -22.02
C SER A 236 10.90 18.89 -21.29
N ASN A 237 10.01 18.19 -20.57
CA ASN A 237 8.97 18.85 -19.78
C ASN A 237 9.57 19.59 -18.57
N LEU A 238 10.58 19.02 -17.91
CA LEU A 238 11.30 19.69 -16.82
C LEU A 238 12.06 20.91 -17.34
N ASP A 239 12.78 20.81 -18.46
CA ASP A 239 13.46 21.94 -19.11
C ASP A 239 12.45 23.07 -19.40
N PHE A 240 11.26 22.74 -19.95
CA PHE A 240 10.22 23.72 -20.22
C PHE A 240 9.71 24.41 -18.96
N MET A 241 9.54 23.65 -17.87
CA MET A 241 9.08 24.20 -16.59
C MET A 241 10.08 25.18 -15.97
N VAL A 242 11.36 25.09 -16.31
CA VAL A 242 12.46 25.93 -15.77
C VAL A 242 12.95 26.98 -16.75
N SER A 243 12.46 27.00 -18.00
CA SER A 243 12.98 27.88 -19.08
C SER A 243 12.96 29.37 -18.74
N ASN A 244 12.13 29.77 -17.79
CA ASN A 244 12.00 31.17 -17.35
C ASN A 244 12.83 31.52 -16.10
N THR A 245 13.62 30.57 -15.56
CA THR A 245 14.50 30.81 -14.41
C THR A 245 15.95 31.00 -14.90
N PRO A 246 16.57 32.16 -14.66
CA PRO A 246 17.94 32.44 -15.14
C PRO A 246 19.02 31.67 -14.35
N GLU A 247 18.67 31.11 -13.18
CA GLU A 247 19.61 30.44 -12.28
C GLU A 247 19.47 28.93 -12.35
N ALA A 248 20.51 28.22 -11.92
CA ALA A 248 20.47 26.76 -11.77
C ALA A 248 19.32 26.31 -10.90
N THR A 249 18.57 25.34 -11.38
CA THR A 249 17.37 24.83 -10.65
C THR A 249 17.70 23.60 -9.84
N ALA A 250 17.37 23.66 -8.55
CA ALA A 250 17.47 22.53 -7.63
C ALA A 250 16.10 21.86 -7.45
N PHE A 251 16.06 20.56 -7.72
CA PHE A 251 14.87 19.70 -7.57
C PHE A 251 15.00 18.79 -6.34
N ALA A 252 14.02 18.83 -5.46
CA ALA A 252 13.84 17.78 -4.45
C ALA A 252 12.98 16.66 -5.05
N VAL A 253 13.42 15.40 -4.94
CA VAL A 253 12.68 14.23 -5.42
C VAL A 253 12.21 13.41 -4.24
N THR A 254 10.90 13.30 -4.05
CA THR A 254 10.31 12.61 -2.89
C THR A 254 9.08 11.78 -3.27
N SER A 255 8.49 11.09 -2.28
CA SER A 255 7.27 10.30 -2.42
C SER A 255 6.63 10.04 -1.06
N PHE A 256 5.43 9.48 -1.00
CA PHE A 256 4.87 8.98 0.26
C PHE A 256 5.62 7.73 0.74
N ASN A 257 5.73 6.71 -0.09
CA ASN A 257 6.20 5.39 0.31
C ASN A 257 7.66 5.14 -0.06
N PRO A 258 8.40 4.35 0.74
CA PRO A 258 9.65 3.74 0.29
C PRO A 258 9.39 2.82 -0.91
N GLY A 259 10.40 2.64 -1.76
CA GLY A 259 10.25 1.79 -2.96
C GLY A 259 9.45 2.41 -4.12
N SER A 260 9.06 3.69 -4.05
CA SER A 260 8.40 4.42 -5.14
C SER A 260 9.31 4.64 -6.35
N GLY A 261 10.62 4.48 -6.19
CA GLY A 261 11.61 4.61 -7.26
C GLY A 261 12.22 6.00 -7.37
N LYS A 262 12.24 6.77 -6.28
CA LYS A 262 12.88 8.09 -6.23
C LYS A 262 14.31 8.09 -6.73
N SER A 263 15.17 7.32 -6.09
CA SER A 263 16.60 7.21 -6.43
C SER A 263 16.84 6.73 -7.87
N TYR A 264 15.98 5.80 -8.34
CA TYR A 264 15.98 5.34 -9.73
C TYR A 264 15.66 6.50 -10.70
N LEU A 265 14.64 7.28 -10.40
CA LEU A 265 14.25 8.43 -11.21
C LEU A 265 15.31 9.53 -11.15
N SER A 266 15.78 9.88 -9.95
CA SER A 266 16.82 10.90 -9.73
C SER A 266 18.09 10.59 -10.54
N ALA A 267 18.59 9.36 -10.46
CA ALA A 267 19.80 8.94 -11.20
C ALA A 267 19.60 9.01 -12.72
N ASN A 268 18.49 8.43 -13.22
CA ASN A 268 18.24 8.38 -14.66
C ASN A 268 17.87 9.75 -15.25
N MET A 269 17.19 10.62 -14.50
CA MET A 269 16.96 12.02 -14.88
C MET A 269 18.30 12.76 -14.99
N ALA A 270 19.14 12.68 -13.95
CA ALA A 270 20.44 13.33 -13.94
C ALA A 270 21.30 12.91 -15.15
N ILE A 271 21.34 11.62 -15.46
CA ILE A 271 22.02 11.09 -16.65
C ILE A 271 21.39 11.66 -17.93
N SER A 272 20.05 11.71 -18.03
CA SER A 272 19.36 12.25 -19.20
C SER A 272 19.70 13.71 -19.48
N PHE A 273 19.88 14.53 -18.45
CA PHE A 273 20.32 15.92 -18.56
C PHE A 273 21.81 16.02 -18.90
N ALA A 274 22.66 15.20 -18.29
CA ALA A 274 24.09 15.14 -18.57
C ALA A 274 24.38 14.76 -20.02
N LEU A 275 23.63 13.84 -20.61
CA LEU A 275 23.70 13.46 -22.02
C LEU A 275 23.33 14.60 -22.97
N LYS A 276 22.60 15.63 -22.51
CA LYS A 276 22.31 16.85 -23.25
C LYS A 276 23.44 17.91 -23.12
N GLY A 277 24.51 17.56 -22.47
CA GLY A 277 25.65 18.46 -22.23
C GLY A 277 25.48 19.40 -21.04
N LYS A 278 24.43 19.25 -20.23
CA LYS A 278 24.19 20.03 -19.03
C LYS A 278 25.10 19.59 -17.89
N LYS A 279 25.61 20.53 -17.10
CA LYS A 279 26.31 20.21 -15.86
C LYS A 279 25.32 19.85 -14.78
N VAL A 280 25.34 18.60 -14.35
CA VAL A 280 24.36 18.07 -13.42
C VAL A 280 25.01 17.57 -12.14
N LEU A 281 24.42 17.93 -11.02
CA LEU A 281 24.79 17.40 -9.73
C LEU A 281 23.62 16.56 -9.16
N LEU A 282 23.97 15.40 -8.67
CA LEU A 282 23.05 14.49 -7.99
C LEU A 282 23.46 14.38 -6.52
N ILE A 283 22.58 14.70 -5.60
CA ILE A 283 22.83 14.68 -4.16
C ILE A 283 21.96 13.61 -3.51
N ASP A 284 22.56 12.73 -2.73
CA ASP A 284 21.82 11.81 -1.88
C ASP A 284 21.45 12.49 -0.56
N GLY A 285 20.20 12.96 -0.48
CA GLY A 285 19.64 13.63 0.68
C GLY A 285 18.98 12.68 1.69
N ASP A 286 18.85 11.38 1.36
CA ASP A 286 18.40 10.36 2.32
C ASP A 286 19.59 9.90 3.19
N LEU A 287 19.96 10.74 4.15
CA LEU A 287 21.09 10.49 5.05
C LEU A 287 20.91 9.22 5.91
N ARG A 288 19.72 8.64 5.94
CA ARG A 288 19.40 7.44 6.73
C ARG A 288 19.68 6.14 5.99
N HIS A 289 19.36 6.11 4.70
CA HIS A 289 19.42 4.87 3.92
C HIS A 289 20.46 4.89 2.80
N GLY A 290 20.84 6.07 2.30
CA GLY A 290 21.86 6.22 1.26
C GLY A 290 21.55 5.39 0.01
N SER A 291 20.27 5.31 -0.37
CA SER A 291 19.82 4.45 -1.47
C SER A 291 20.44 4.80 -2.81
N LEU A 292 20.66 6.08 -3.03
CA LEU A 292 21.30 6.62 -4.23
C LEU A 292 22.80 6.38 -4.19
N SER A 293 23.46 6.64 -3.05
CA SER A 293 24.89 6.41 -2.83
C SER A 293 25.34 5.00 -3.15
N ALA A 294 24.44 4.05 -2.92
CA ALA A 294 24.71 2.66 -3.21
C ALA A 294 24.78 2.31 -4.72
N TYR A 295 24.41 3.21 -5.64
CA TYR A 295 24.67 3.07 -7.08
C TYR A 295 26.17 3.20 -7.42
N ILE A 296 26.92 3.88 -6.57
CA ILE A 296 28.35 4.13 -6.70
C ILE A 296 29.16 3.52 -5.54
N ASN A 297 28.66 2.43 -4.94
CA ASN A 297 29.29 1.70 -3.84
C ASN A 297 29.48 2.52 -2.56
N SER A 298 28.64 3.53 -2.32
CA SER A 298 28.60 4.37 -1.11
C SER A 298 29.98 4.90 -0.70
N PRO A 299 30.67 5.69 -1.55
CA PRO A 299 31.99 6.21 -1.22
C PRO A 299 31.95 7.22 -0.08
N GLN A 300 33.08 7.44 0.55
CA GLN A 300 33.33 8.43 1.59
C GLN A 300 34.50 9.32 1.18
N PRO A 301 34.52 10.61 1.59
CA PRO A 301 33.47 11.29 2.36
C PRO A 301 32.25 11.67 1.53
N GLY A 302 31.15 12.08 2.21
CA GLY A 302 29.90 12.49 1.56
C GLY A 302 29.24 13.69 2.24
N LEU A 303 27.96 13.89 1.92
CA LEU A 303 27.16 15.02 2.38
C LEU A 303 27.16 15.16 3.91
N SER A 304 26.94 14.07 4.62
CA SER A 304 26.90 14.06 6.08
C SER A 304 28.24 14.47 6.71
N ASP A 305 29.34 14.06 6.09
CA ASP A 305 30.69 14.38 6.59
C ASP A 305 30.99 15.90 6.42
N TYR A 306 30.51 16.50 5.34
CA TYR A 306 30.58 17.95 5.15
C TYR A 306 29.66 18.70 6.11
N LEU A 307 28.39 18.28 6.24
CA LEU A 307 27.43 18.95 7.12
C LEU A 307 27.83 18.87 8.59
N SER A 308 28.43 17.77 9.03
CA SER A 308 28.96 17.61 10.38
C SER A 308 30.26 18.39 10.63
N GLY A 309 30.90 18.88 9.58
CA GLY A 309 32.19 19.59 9.67
C GLY A 309 33.41 18.66 9.73
N ARG A 310 33.27 17.36 9.51
CA ARG A 310 34.41 16.44 9.35
C ARG A 310 35.24 16.74 8.15
N VAL A 311 34.60 17.26 7.10
CA VAL A 311 35.24 17.73 5.87
C VAL A 311 34.96 19.21 5.74
N GLY A 312 36.02 19.99 5.55
CA GLY A 312 35.93 21.46 5.46
C GLY A 312 35.47 21.94 4.08
N ASN A 313 35.83 21.20 3.03
CA ASN A 313 35.52 21.56 1.67
C ASN A 313 34.59 20.52 1.04
N TRP A 314 33.41 20.96 0.60
CA TRP A 314 32.44 20.08 -0.05
C TRP A 314 32.97 19.46 -1.37
N GLU A 315 33.97 20.07 -2.01
CA GLU A 315 34.55 19.53 -3.24
C GLU A 315 35.19 18.14 -3.03
N GLU A 316 35.64 17.83 -1.81
CA GLU A 316 36.18 16.54 -1.43
C GLU A 316 35.14 15.43 -1.41
N THR A 317 33.84 15.81 -1.32
CA THR A 317 32.70 14.86 -1.32
C THR A 317 32.19 14.54 -2.73
N LEU A 318 32.76 15.21 -3.77
CA LEU A 318 32.31 15.04 -5.14
C LEU A 318 32.88 13.77 -5.77
N VAL A 319 31.95 12.94 -6.26
CA VAL A 319 32.27 11.77 -7.06
C VAL A 319 31.89 12.02 -8.52
N SER A 320 32.83 11.86 -9.43
CA SER A 320 32.59 11.94 -10.87
C SER A 320 32.02 10.61 -11.37
N HIS A 321 31.08 10.67 -12.29
CA HIS A 321 30.56 9.45 -12.92
C HIS A 321 31.46 9.00 -14.06
N ASP A 322 31.91 7.73 -14.05
CA ASP A 322 32.92 7.22 -15.00
C ASP A 322 32.50 7.37 -16.47
N LYS A 323 31.22 7.23 -16.77
CA LYS A 323 30.69 7.24 -18.14
C LYS A 323 30.21 8.63 -18.59
N TYR A 324 29.83 9.53 -17.67
CA TYR A 324 29.19 10.81 -17.98
C TYR A 324 29.97 11.99 -17.33
N ALA A 325 30.85 12.61 -18.09
CA ALA A 325 31.74 13.67 -17.58
C ALA A 325 30.98 14.86 -16.95
N ASN A 326 29.77 15.17 -17.43
CA ASN A 326 28.97 16.29 -16.97
C ASN A 326 28.11 15.94 -15.75
N LEU A 327 28.17 14.70 -15.24
CA LEU A 327 27.46 14.25 -14.06
C LEU A 327 28.42 14.04 -12.89
N LYS A 328 28.15 14.77 -11.82
CA LYS A 328 28.79 14.54 -10.53
C LYS A 328 27.75 14.16 -9.48
N MET A 329 28.21 13.52 -8.42
CA MET A 329 27.36 13.09 -7.33
C MET A 329 28.01 13.43 -5.99
N ILE A 330 27.18 13.81 -5.02
CA ILE A 330 27.54 13.87 -3.61
C ILE A 330 26.82 12.72 -2.91
N PRO A 331 27.54 11.67 -2.49
CA PRO A 331 26.95 10.55 -1.72
C PRO A 331 26.61 10.97 -0.30
N VAL A 332 25.92 10.12 0.45
CA VAL A 332 25.66 10.35 1.88
C VAL A 332 26.95 10.46 2.68
N GLY A 333 27.94 9.61 2.39
CA GLY A 333 29.12 9.43 3.21
C GLY A 333 28.84 8.58 4.44
N THR A 334 29.32 9.01 5.61
CA THR A 334 29.07 8.33 6.88
C THR A 334 27.64 8.55 7.32
N VAL A 335 26.86 7.47 7.57
CA VAL A 335 25.48 7.59 8.06
C VAL A 335 25.48 8.23 9.46
N PRO A 336 24.86 9.41 9.63
CA PRO A 336 24.88 10.11 10.90
C PRO A 336 23.80 9.61 11.85
N PRO A 337 23.98 9.73 13.17
CA PRO A 337 22.96 9.39 14.15
C PRO A 337 21.80 10.41 14.19
N ASN A 338 22.05 11.66 13.80
CA ASN A 338 21.12 12.79 13.86
C ASN A 338 20.97 13.50 12.49
N PRO A 339 20.42 12.85 11.46
CA PRO A 339 20.35 13.39 10.11
C PRO A 339 19.53 14.68 10.02
N THR A 340 18.42 14.78 10.73
CA THR A 340 17.53 15.96 10.73
C THR A 340 18.25 17.23 11.18
N GLU A 341 18.96 17.16 12.31
CA GLU A 341 19.72 18.29 12.87
C GLU A 341 20.84 18.75 11.93
N LEU A 342 21.50 17.79 11.26
CA LEU A 342 22.54 18.14 10.27
C LEU A 342 21.98 18.89 9.07
N LEU A 343 20.78 18.59 8.65
CA LEU A 343 20.12 19.31 7.55
C LEU A 343 19.62 20.69 7.99
N GLU A 344 19.18 20.84 9.25
CA GLU A 344 18.67 22.10 9.80
C GLU A 344 19.73 23.15 10.10
N ASN A 345 20.99 22.79 10.24
CA ASN A 345 22.06 23.69 10.67
C ASN A 345 22.43 24.83 9.68
N GLY A 346 21.68 24.96 8.59
CA GLY A 346 21.87 25.99 7.55
C GLY A 346 23.00 25.71 6.56
N LYS A 347 23.92 24.78 6.84
CA LYS A 347 25.04 24.46 5.94
C LYS A 347 24.56 23.85 4.62
N PHE A 348 23.45 23.07 4.66
CA PHE A 348 22.87 22.50 3.44
C PHE A 348 22.37 23.58 2.48
N ALA A 349 21.65 24.57 2.98
CA ALA A 349 21.23 25.72 2.15
C ALA A 349 22.39 26.53 1.60
N GLY A 350 23.41 26.78 2.43
CA GLY A 350 24.65 27.43 2.00
C GLY A 350 25.41 26.64 0.93
N LEU A 351 25.43 25.30 1.05
CA LEU A 351 26.00 24.41 0.05
C LEU A 351 25.26 24.53 -1.30
N LEU A 352 23.93 24.43 -1.27
CA LEU A 352 23.13 24.56 -2.50
C LEU A 352 23.32 25.91 -3.19
N ALA A 353 23.41 27.00 -2.42
CA ALA A 353 23.68 28.30 -2.99
C ALA A 353 25.04 28.36 -3.75
N GLN A 354 26.09 27.75 -3.22
CA GLN A 354 27.38 27.63 -3.90
C GLN A 354 27.29 26.71 -5.13
N LEU A 355 26.58 25.59 -5.03
CA LEU A 355 26.47 24.63 -6.11
C LEU A 355 25.70 25.19 -7.32
N ARG A 356 24.72 26.08 -7.10
CA ARG A 356 23.97 26.77 -8.17
C ARG A 356 24.85 27.56 -9.12
N THR A 357 26.01 28.04 -8.68
CA THR A 357 26.96 28.79 -9.54
C THR A 357 27.77 27.89 -10.47
N ARG A 358 27.78 26.57 -10.22
CA ARG A 358 28.63 25.60 -10.92
C ARG A 358 27.90 24.59 -11.79
N TYR A 359 26.62 24.33 -11.46
CA TYR A 359 25.80 23.32 -12.13
C TYR A 359 24.54 23.94 -12.70
N ASP A 360 24.09 23.45 -13.85
CA ASP A 360 22.83 23.86 -14.46
C ASP A 360 21.63 23.27 -13.75
N TYR A 361 21.78 22.02 -13.28
CA TYR A 361 20.70 21.25 -12.60
C TYR A 361 21.24 20.52 -11.39
N ILE A 362 20.48 20.58 -10.30
CA ILE A 362 20.79 19.86 -9.07
C ILE A 362 19.57 18.99 -8.72
N PHE A 363 19.76 17.67 -8.60
CA PHE A 363 18.74 16.75 -8.13
C PHE A 363 19.10 16.26 -6.74
N VAL A 364 18.18 16.44 -5.78
CA VAL A 364 18.33 15.97 -4.41
C VAL A 364 17.36 14.81 -4.20
N ASP A 365 17.89 13.60 -4.00
CA ASP A 365 17.09 12.41 -3.67
C ASP A 365 16.72 12.46 -2.19
N CYS A 366 15.43 12.62 -1.87
CA CYS A 366 14.94 12.81 -0.52
C CYS A 366 14.31 11.53 0.02
N PRO A 367 14.26 11.34 1.36
CA PRO A 367 13.48 10.28 1.95
C PRO A 367 11.96 10.45 1.69
N PRO A 368 11.12 9.43 1.94
CA PRO A 368 9.68 9.57 1.88
C PRO A 368 9.15 10.57 2.91
N ILE A 369 8.14 11.37 2.54
CA ILE A 369 7.61 12.43 3.40
C ILE A 369 6.85 11.91 4.63
N ASP A 370 6.25 10.72 4.54
CA ASP A 370 5.47 10.15 5.66
C ASP A 370 6.35 9.61 6.79
N ILE A 371 7.64 9.47 6.55
CA ILE A 371 8.55 8.82 7.51
C ILE A 371 9.33 9.84 8.33
N VAL A 372 9.80 10.93 7.69
CA VAL A 372 10.73 11.88 8.33
C VAL A 372 10.54 13.32 7.84
N ALA A 373 10.87 14.28 8.73
CA ALA A 373 10.83 15.71 8.43
C ALA A 373 11.95 16.18 7.49
N ASP A 374 12.95 15.34 7.24
CA ASP A 374 14.16 15.67 6.48
C ASP A 374 13.83 16.24 5.09
N THR A 375 12.83 15.70 4.42
CA THR A 375 12.37 16.19 3.11
C THR A 375 11.86 17.62 3.16
N GLN A 376 11.15 18.01 4.21
CA GLN A 376 10.64 19.38 4.37
C GLN A 376 11.77 20.39 4.58
N ILE A 377 12.85 19.96 5.22
CA ILE A 377 14.02 20.80 5.45
C ILE A 377 14.79 20.99 4.14
N ILE A 378 15.02 19.90 3.39
CA ILE A 378 15.70 19.94 2.09
C ILE A 378 14.89 20.79 1.10
N GLU A 379 13.57 20.64 1.11
CA GLU A 379 12.66 21.36 0.22
C GLU A 379 12.78 22.89 0.38
N LYS A 380 12.93 23.39 1.60
CA LYS A 380 13.10 24.83 1.85
C LYS A 380 14.29 25.42 1.11
N ALA A 381 15.32 24.63 0.87
CA ALA A 381 16.54 25.03 0.16
C ALA A 381 16.48 24.80 -1.36
N THR A 382 15.51 24.01 -1.84
CA THR A 382 15.31 23.71 -3.26
C THR A 382 14.27 24.63 -3.92
N ASP A 383 14.13 24.58 -5.25
CA ASP A 383 13.24 25.47 -6.01
C ASP A 383 11.96 24.77 -6.40
N ARG A 384 12.02 23.47 -6.61
CA ARG A 384 10.92 22.64 -7.10
C ARG A 384 10.93 21.29 -6.44
N THR A 385 9.74 20.74 -6.27
CA THR A 385 9.58 19.38 -5.72
C THR A 385 8.97 18.47 -6.78
N LEU A 386 9.63 17.34 -7.03
CA LEU A 386 9.14 16.28 -7.90
C LEU A 386 8.60 15.14 -7.02
N PHE A 387 7.30 14.96 -7.05
CA PHE A 387 6.63 13.93 -6.27
C PHE A 387 6.45 12.65 -7.07
N VAL A 388 7.03 11.57 -6.60
CA VAL A 388 6.98 10.27 -7.28
C VAL A 388 5.77 9.47 -6.81
N VAL A 389 4.81 9.30 -7.70
CA VAL A 389 3.66 8.40 -7.56
C VAL A 389 4.02 7.08 -8.22
N ARG A 390 3.99 5.97 -7.47
CA ARG A 390 4.26 4.65 -8.03
C ARG A 390 2.99 3.88 -8.30
N ALA A 391 2.76 3.52 -9.57
CA ALA A 391 1.69 2.61 -9.96
C ALA A 391 1.86 1.23 -9.29
N GLY A 392 0.76 0.67 -8.81
CA GLY A 392 0.73 -0.60 -8.08
C GLY A 392 1.25 -0.56 -6.64
N LEU A 393 1.70 0.60 -6.14
CA LEU A 393 2.19 0.77 -4.77
C LEU A 393 1.34 1.77 -3.98
N LEU A 394 1.18 3.00 -4.49
CA LEU A 394 0.45 4.06 -3.81
C LEU A 394 -1.05 3.74 -3.76
N GLU A 395 -1.66 3.92 -2.60
CA GLU A 395 -3.11 3.82 -2.44
C GLU A 395 -3.81 5.06 -3.01
N ARG A 396 -4.97 4.88 -3.65
CA ARG A 396 -5.76 5.99 -4.20
C ARG A 396 -6.23 6.97 -3.14
N SER A 397 -6.46 6.51 -1.92
CA SER A 397 -6.78 7.36 -0.76
C SER A 397 -5.73 8.42 -0.49
N MET A 398 -4.45 8.12 -0.74
CA MET A 398 -3.34 9.06 -0.56
C MET A 398 -3.30 10.18 -1.62
N LEU A 399 -4.03 10.03 -2.72
CA LEU A 399 -4.13 11.08 -3.75
C LEU A 399 -4.80 12.35 -3.22
N SER A 400 -5.78 12.20 -2.33
CA SER A 400 -6.43 13.34 -1.68
C SER A 400 -5.45 14.11 -0.78
N GLU A 401 -4.56 13.40 -0.09
CA GLU A 401 -3.52 14.03 0.72
C GLU A 401 -2.49 14.76 -0.17
N LEU A 402 -2.12 14.15 -1.30
CA LEU A 402 -1.24 14.80 -2.28
C LEU A 402 -1.84 16.10 -2.84
N GLU A 403 -3.15 16.08 -3.13
CA GLU A 403 -3.88 17.27 -3.57
C GLU A 403 -3.93 18.35 -2.48
N ASN A 404 -4.11 17.95 -1.20
CA ASN A 404 -4.08 18.88 -0.08
C ASN A 404 -2.70 19.52 0.08
N ILE A 405 -1.63 18.73 0.00
CA ILE A 405 -0.24 19.23 0.04
C ILE A 405 -0.01 20.28 -1.06
N TYR A 406 -0.54 20.03 -2.26
CA TYR A 406 -0.44 20.96 -3.38
C TYR A 406 -1.23 22.24 -3.16
N ARG A 407 -2.49 22.15 -2.72
CA ARG A 407 -3.36 23.31 -2.47
C ARG A 407 -2.86 24.18 -1.33
N GLU A 408 -2.35 23.56 -0.28
CA GLU A 408 -1.75 24.25 0.87
C GLU A 408 -0.36 24.83 0.56
N LYS A 409 0.17 24.55 -0.63
CA LYS A 409 1.52 24.98 -1.05
C LYS A 409 2.61 24.59 -0.06
N ARG A 410 2.49 23.39 0.53
CA ARG A 410 3.48 22.90 1.50
C ARG A 410 4.85 22.68 0.87
N PHE A 411 4.90 22.44 -0.45
CA PHE A 411 6.12 22.28 -1.22
C PHE A 411 6.18 23.28 -2.37
N LYS A 412 7.34 23.82 -2.63
CA LYS A 412 7.57 24.80 -3.70
C LYS A 412 7.42 24.14 -5.07
N ASN A 413 6.63 24.75 -5.92
CA ASN A 413 6.47 24.38 -7.32
C ASN A 413 6.34 22.86 -7.51
N LEU A 414 5.46 22.25 -6.71
CA LEU A 414 5.23 20.82 -6.67
C LEU A 414 4.71 20.31 -8.01
N ALA A 415 5.32 19.26 -8.51
CA ALA A 415 4.89 18.54 -9.71
C ALA A 415 5.02 17.03 -9.50
N MET A 416 4.24 16.22 -10.20
CA MET A 416 4.27 14.77 -10.01
C MET A 416 4.88 14.03 -11.21
N ILE A 417 5.49 12.88 -10.90
CA ILE A 417 5.96 11.89 -11.87
C ILE A 417 5.29 10.57 -11.57
N LEU A 418 4.64 9.98 -12.56
CA LEU A 418 4.05 8.65 -12.45
C LEU A 418 5.07 7.60 -12.85
N ASN A 419 5.47 6.75 -11.92
CA ASN A 419 6.47 5.71 -12.13
C ASN A 419 5.89 4.31 -12.11
N GLY A 420 6.42 3.42 -12.94
CA GLY A 420 6.11 1.99 -12.93
C GLY A 420 4.76 1.65 -13.54
N THR A 421 4.31 2.39 -14.54
CA THR A 421 3.09 2.07 -15.26
C THR A 421 3.25 0.81 -16.09
N GLU A 422 2.22 -0.03 -16.06
CA GLU A 422 2.19 -1.21 -16.92
C GLU A 422 2.05 -0.77 -18.39
N ARG A 423 2.81 -1.39 -19.27
CA ARG A 423 2.66 -1.20 -20.71
C ARG A 423 1.26 -1.66 -21.12
N SER A 424 0.33 -0.73 -21.18
CA SER A 424 -0.98 -1.00 -21.76
C SER A 424 -0.79 -1.30 -23.25
N HIS A 425 -1.14 -2.51 -23.68
CA HIS A 425 -1.23 -2.89 -25.09
C HIS A 425 -2.44 -2.23 -25.79
N GLY A 426 -3.05 -1.21 -25.18
CA GLY A 426 -4.21 -0.51 -25.69
C GLY A 426 -3.88 0.83 -26.33
N ARG A 427 -4.76 1.31 -27.17
CA ARG A 427 -4.80 2.52 -28.02
C ARG A 427 -4.09 3.79 -27.52
N TYR A 428 -3.67 3.88 -26.25
CA TYR A 428 -2.96 5.03 -25.69
C TYR A 428 -1.43 5.01 -25.91
N SER A 429 -0.83 3.85 -26.20
CA SER A 429 0.57 3.75 -26.66
C SER A 429 0.78 4.43 -28.01
N TYR A 430 -0.27 4.54 -28.82
CA TYR A 430 -0.26 5.18 -30.13
C TYR A 430 -0.11 6.72 -30.09
N ARG A 431 -0.46 7.38 -28.99
CA ARG A 431 -0.50 8.84 -28.99
C ARG A 431 0.85 9.51 -28.69
N TYR A 432 1.80 8.79 -28.08
CA TYR A 432 3.14 9.30 -27.75
C TYR A 432 4.30 8.55 -28.43
N GLY A 433 4.09 7.31 -28.91
CA GLY A 433 5.17 6.48 -29.46
C GLY A 433 5.19 6.33 -30.98
N TYR A 434 4.10 6.50 -31.68
CA TYR A 434 4.01 6.17 -33.10
C TYR A 434 4.12 7.37 -34.05
N HIS A 435 3.98 8.59 -33.59
CA HIS A 435 4.15 9.74 -34.50
C HIS A 435 5.62 10.04 -34.82
N TYR A 436 6.57 9.51 -34.05
CA TYR A 436 8.01 9.67 -34.32
C TYR A 436 8.66 8.45 -34.99
N GLY A 437 8.10 7.26 -34.88
CA GLY A 437 8.68 6.03 -35.47
C GLY A 437 8.43 5.87 -36.96
N SER A 438 7.35 6.41 -37.51
CA SER A 438 7.02 6.27 -38.94
C SER A 438 7.77 7.24 -39.87
N TYR A 439 8.35 8.31 -39.33
CA TYR A 439 9.14 9.25 -40.12
C TYR A 439 10.55 8.77 -40.47
N TYR A 440 11.05 7.73 -39.81
CA TYR A 440 12.41 7.24 -40.02
C TYR A 440 12.52 5.88 -40.75
N HIS A 441 11.41 5.28 -41.19
CA HIS A 441 11.42 4.02 -41.92
C HIS A 441 11.11 4.16 -43.44
N SER A 442 10.94 5.37 -43.94
CA SER A 442 10.73 5.62 -45.40
C SER A 442 11.99 6.20 -46.08
N GLY A 443 13.17 5.79 -45.62
CA GLY A 443 14.43 6.20 -46.21
C GLY A 443 15.42 5.03 -46.27
N LYS A 444 15.10 4.02 -47.09
CA LYS A 444 16.04 3.17 -47.87
C LYS A 444 15.31 2.61 -49.07
#